data_c4d12df4794bb068ff3ddb12320cf6e9
#
_entry.id   c4d12df4794bb068ff3ddb12320cf6e9
#
_cell.length_a   1.000
_cell.length_b   1.000
_cell.length_c   1.000
_cell.angle_alpha   90.00
_cell.angle_beta   90.00
_cell.angle_gamma   90.00
#
_symmetry.space_group_name_H-M   'P 1'
#
loop_
_entity.id
_entity.type
_entity.pdbx_description
1 polymer ?
#
loop_
_entity_poly.entity_id
_entity_poly.type
_entity_poly.pdbx_seq_one_letter_code
_entity_poly.pdbx_strand_id
1 'polypeptide(L)'
;MPKVYNWQLGREMEYPYEGKRPHRQFAAVFNINRCIGCQTCTMACKSTWTYSKGQEAMWWNNVETKPYGGYPQHWDIKTLELLGQQPGWDVGQTSDEKPYGVYGGETLFEAAKTRATESGQQALGYLPTEKEWRSPNFYEDTAFSTIASSKGKMADGTMLPEHKAWFFYLQRICNHCTYPACLAACPRKAIYKRPEDGIVLIDQSQCRGYRKCVEQCPYKKPMFNPETRASEKCIACYPRVEGTDPLTDGDPMVTRCVSVCVGKIRLQGWIDDPESPIHYLIHKARVALPLYPQFGTEPNIYYIPPRWTPREYLHQMFGPGVDHAIEAYAKPDQELLGVLQLFGSTQRLVYSYRVEKDEIVGYGKKKQEIVRVPFEDPVIIRPEKHMNVT
;
A
#
# COMPACT_ATOMS: atom_id res chain seq x y z
N MET A 1 -26.02 1.25 -10.33
CA MET A 1 -25.24 0.32 -9.50
C MET A 1 -25.71 0.42 -8.07
N PRO A 2 -25.55 -0.63 -7.24
CA PRO A 2 -25.77 -0.50 -5.80
C PRO A 2 -24.93 0.62 -5.20
N LYS A 3 -25.45 1.26 -4.14
CA LYS A 3 -24.69 2.24 -3.37
C LYS A 3 -24.04 1.54 -2.19
N VAL A 4 -22.80 1.91 -1.88
CA VAL A 4 -22.04 1.42 -0.74
C VAL A 4 -21.40 2.59 -0.02
N TYR A 5 -21.35 2.54 1.31
CA TYR A 5 -20.66 3.55 2.08
C TYR A 5 -19.15 3.30 2.08
N ASN A 6 -18.38 4.30 1.67
CA ASN A 6 -16.92 4.28 1.69
C ASN A 6 -16.43 5.28 2.76
N TRP A 7 -15.94 4.75 3.88
CA TRP A 7 -15.52 5.56 5.02
C TRP A 7 -14.30 6.44 4.72
N GLN A 8 -13.43 6.00 3.78
CA GLN A 8 -12.27 6.81 3.37
C GLN A 8 -12.70 8.03 2.55
N LEU A 9 -13.84 7.96 1.88
CA LEU A 9 -14.43 9.10 1.13
C LEU A 9 -15.41 9.90 1.98
N GLY A 10 -15.84 9.40 3.14
CA GLY A 10 -16.86 10.01 4.00
C GLY A 10 -18.25 10.07 3.37
N ARG A 11 -18.54 9.26 2.35
CA ARG A 11 -19.83 9.27 1.63
C ARG A 11 -20.17 7.92 1.00
N GLU A 12 -21.42 7.80 0.58
CA GLU A 12 -21.82 6.73 -0.32
C GLU A 12 -21.23 6.93 -1.72
N MET A 13 -20.92 5.83 -2.38
CA MET A 13 -20.50 5.79 -3.78
C MET A 13 -21.17 4.62 -4.50
N GLU A 14 -21.14 4.64 -5.82
CA GLU A 14 -21.61 3.53 -6.62
C GLU A 14 -20.54 2.43 -6.73
N TYR A 15 -20.96 1.17 -6.53
CA TYR A 15 -20.12 0.00 -6.75
C TYR A 15 -20.96 -1.13 -7.36
N PRO A 16 -20.43 -1.94 -8.33
CA PRO A 16 -21.23 -2.92 -9.07
C PRO A 16 -21.80 -4.08 -8.24
N TYR A 17 -21.27 -4.30 -7.05
CA TYR A 17 -21.66 -5.40 -6.18
C TYR A 17 -22.03 -4.88 -4.78
N GLU A 18 -22.80 -5.70 -4.04
CA GLU A 18 -23.02 -5.43 -2.63
C GLU A 18 -21.70 -5.48 -1.85
N GLY A 19 -21.49 -4.50 -1.00
CA GLY A 19 -20.31 -4.41 -0.12
C GLY A 19 -20.40 -5.36 1.05
N LYS A 20 -20.25 -6.67 0.83
CA LYS A 20 -20.15 -7.63 1.92
C LYS A 20 -18.85 -7.44 2.69
N ARG A 21 -18.95 -7.20 4.00
CA ARG A 21 -17.81 -7.13 4.91
C ARG A 21 -17.38 -8.54 5.33
N PRO A 22 -16.08 -8.84 5.42
CA PRO A 22 -15.59 -10.11 5.97
C PRO A 22 -15.79 -10.16 7.49
N HIS A 23 -15.57 -11.32 8.09
CA HIS A 23 -15.57 -11.46 9.56
C HIS A 23 -14.47 -10.62 10.23
N ARG A 24 -13.35 -10.51 9.57
CA ARG A 24 -12.22 -9.62 9.89
C ARG A 24 -11.63 -9.09 8.60
N GLN A 25 -11.17 -7.85 8.61
CA GLN A 25 -10.51 -7.27 7.44
C GLN A 25 -9.00 -7.20 7.68
N PHE A 26 -8.25 -7.96 6.88
CA PHE A 26 -6.80 -7.87 6.82
C PHE A 26 -6.36 -6.49 6.37
N ALA A 27 -5.39 -5.91 7.06
CA ALA A 27 -4.73 -4.68 6.67
C ALA A 27 -3.25 -4.68 7.06
N ALA A 28 -2.48 -3.79 6.44
CA ALA A 28 -1.09 -3.56 6.80
C ALA A 28 -0.75 -2.08 6.75
N VAL A 29 0.18 -1.66 7.59
CA VAL A 29 0.74 -0.32 7.63
C VAL A 29 2.21 -0.36 7.27
N PHE A 30 2.62 0.52 6.35
CA PHE A 30 4.00 0.66 5.88
C PHE A 30 4.54 2.04 6.25
N ASN A 31 5.56 2.10 7.09
CA ASN A 31 6.20 3.35 7.48
C ASN A 31 7.25 3.75 6.43
N ILE A 32 6.90 4.70 5.57
CA ILE A 32 7.78 5.17 4.49
C ILE A 32 9.04 5.83 5.06
N ASN A 33 8.96 6.47 6.22
CA ASN A 33 10.08 7.19 6.83
C ASN A 33 11.30 6.29 7.15
N ARG A 34 11.11 4.98 7.28
CA ARG A 34 12.16 4.00 7.60
C ARG A 34 12.61 3.16 6.40
N CYS A 35 11.98 3.32 5.23
CA CYS A 35 12.31 2.50 4.07
C CYS A 35 13.63 2.95 3.43
N ILE A 36 14.52 2.00 3.22
CA ILE A 36 15.84 2.22 2.59
C ILE A 36 15.91 1.69 1.14
N GLY A 37 14.80 1.26 0.55
CA GLY A 37 14.76 0.77 -0.82
C GLY A 37 15.52 -0.54 -1.10
N CYS A 38 15.88 -1.30 -0.09
CA CYS A 38 16.79 -2.47 -0.21
C CYS A 38 16.25 -3.65 -1.01
N GLN A 39 14.99 -3.65 -1.44
CA GLN A 39 14.33 -4.69 -2.25
C GLN A 39 14.26 -6.10 -1.64
N THR A 40 14.73 -6.32 -0.41
CA THR A 40 14.66 -7.64 0.25
C THR A 40 13.23 -8.19 0.29
N CYS A 41 12.24 -7.34 0.55
CA CYS A 41 10.83 -7.72 0.54
C CYS A 41 10.32 -8.12 -0.85
N THR A 42 10.85 -7.49 -1.91
CA THR A 42 10.57 -7.80 -3.32
C THR A 42 11.11 -9.18 -3.66
N MET A 43 12.37 -9.43 -3.33
CA MET A 43 13.03 -10.71 -3.61
C MET A 43 12.43 -11.87 -2.80
N ALA A 44 12.10 -11.65 -1.54
CA ALA A 44 11.44 -12.68 -0.72
C ALA A 44 10.06 -13.06 -1.27
N CYS A 45 9.28 -12.10 -1.76
CA CYS A 45 8.02 -12.38 -2.44
C CYS A 45 8.25 -13.14 -3.74
N LYS A 46 9.23 -12.72 -4.53
CA LYS A 46 9.59 -13.34 -5.81
C LYS A 46 9.97 -14.80 -5.63
N SER A 47 10.90 -15.09 -4.73
CA SER A 47 11.40 -16.45 -4.49
C SER A 47 10.38 -17.38 -3.81
N THR A 48 9.36 -16.83 -3.15
CA THR A 48 8.32 -17.65 -2.51
C THR A 48 7.14 -17.95 -3.44
N TRP A 49 6.72 -16.98 -4.27
CA TRP A 49 5.42 -17.04 -4.93
C TRP A 49 5.45 -16.91 -6.45
N THR A 50 6.50 -16.30 -7.03
CA THR A 50 6.51 -15.94 -8.46
C THR A 50 7.80 -16.37 -9.17
N TYR A 51 8.22 -17.61 -8.93
CA TYR A 51 9.45 -18.20 -9.47
C TYR A 51 9.20 -19.25 -10.57
N SER A 52 7.95 -19.55 -10.89
CA SER A 52 7.58 -20.54 -11.90
C SER A 52 7.66 -19.93 -13.32
N LYS A 53 7.62 -20.81 -14.32
CA LYS A 53 7.60 -20.44 -15.73
C LYS A 53 6.42 -19.52 -16.06
N GLY A 54 6.65 -18.47 -16.83
CA GLY A 54 5.68 -17.42 -17.15
C GLY A 54 5.53 -16.35 -16.07
N GLN A 55 6.25 -16.47 -14.97
CA GLN A 55 6.24 -15.50 -13.86
C GLN A 55 7.49 -14.62 -13.80
N GLU A 56 8.37 -14.67 -14.80
CA GLU A 56 9.67 -13.99 -14.81
C GLU A 56 9.52 -12.48 -14.56
N ALA A 57 8.55 -11.85 -15.22
CA ALA A 57 8.24 -10.44 -15.08
C ALA A 57 7.20 -10.12 -13.99
N MET A 58 6.79 -11.11 -13.19
CA MET A 58 5.81 -10.91 -12.13
C MET A 58 6.43 -10.46 -10.83
N TRP A 59 6.13 -9.23 -10.42
CA TRP A 59 6.56 -8.64 -9.17
C TRP A 59 5.34 -8.27 -8.32
N TRP A 60 4.80 -9.23 -7.58
CA TRP A 60 3.66 -9.00 -6.70
C TRP A 60 3.95 -7.98 -5.61
N ASN A 61 5.18 -7.94 -5.13
CA ASN A 61 5.71 -6.88 -4.31
C ASN A 61 6.85 -6.19 -5.05
N ASN A 62 6.84 -4.88 -5.08
CA ASN A 62 7.93 -4.06 -5.58
C ASN A 62 8.09 -2.82 -4.70
N VAL A 63 9.26 -2.22 -4.75
CA VAL A 63 9.53 -0.92 -4.14
C VAL A 63 9.95 0.02 -5.24
N GLU A 64 9.27 1.13 -5.38
CA GLU A 64 9.53 2.12 -6.42
C GLU A 64 9.94 3.46 -5.83
N THR A 65 10.76 4.21 -6.55
CA THR A 65 11.20 5.55 -6.16
C THR A 65 10.19 6.58 -6.65
N LYS A 66 9.57 7.33 -5.74
CA LYS A 66 8.65 8.41 -6.07
C LYS A 66 9.36 9.77 -5.96
N PRO A 67 9.04 10.70 -6.88
CA PRO A 67 7.92 10.70 -7.85
C PRO A 67 8.20 9.96 -9.17
N TYR A 68 9.41 9.49 -9.40
CA TYR A 68 9.88 9.12 -10.74
C TYR A 68 9.47 7.72 -11.22
N GLY A 69 9.27 6.79 -10.32
CA GLY A 69 9.15 5.37 -10.64
C GLY A 69 7.72 4.85 -10.78
N GLY A 70 7.66 3.58 -11.09
CA GLY A 70 6.44 2.82 -11.13
C GLY A 70 6.61 1.49 -11.88
N TYR A 71 5.89 0.46 -11.46
CA TYR A 71 5.77 -0.80 -12.18
C TYR A 71 4.28 -1.19 -12.30
N PRO A 72 3.65 -0.87 -13.44
CA PRO A 72 4.18 -0.20 -14.65
C PRO A 72 4.54 1.28 -14.40
N GLN A 73 5.36 1.85 -15.26
CA GLN A 73 5.80 3.25 -15.16
C GLN A 73 4.59 4.19 -15.24
N HIS A 74 4.59 5.22 -14.38
CA HIS A 74 3.57 6.28 -14.35
C HIS A 74 2.12 5.78 -14.16
N TRP A 75 1.93 4.62 -13.53
CA TRP A 75 0.61 4.01 -13.33
C TRP A 75 -0.37 4.93 -12.60
N ASP A 76 0.11 5.68 -11.62
CA ASP A 76 -0.65 6.62 -10.80
C ASP A 76 -1.03 7.87 -11.59
N ILE A 77 -0.08 8.49 -12.28
CA ILE A 77 -0.31 9.68 -13.11
C ILE A 77 -1.35 9.37 -14.19
N LYS A 78 -1.16 8.28 -14.93
CA LYS A 78 -2.12 7.87 -15.98
C LYS A 78 -3.51 7.57 -15.43
N THR A 79 -3.61 6.98 -14.25
CA THR A 79 -4.91 6.73 -13.63
C THR A 79 -5.57 8.04 -13.20
N LEU A 80 -4.81 9.00 -12.66
CA LEU A 80 -5.31 10.33 -12.32
C LEU A 80 -5.73 11.13 -13.57
N GLU A 81 -4.98 11.04 -14.66
CA GLU A 81 -5.34 11.67 -15.95
C GLU A 81 -6.66 11.13 -16.48
N LEU A 82 -6.87 9.80 -16.41
CA LEU A 82 -8.14 9.18 -16.79
C LEU A 82 -9.30 9.64 -15.91
N LEU A 83 -9.09 9.76 -14.61
CA LEU A 83 -10.07 10.27 -13.68
C LEU A 83 -10.36 11.75 -13.93
N GLY A 84 -9.36 12.51 -14.41
CA GLY A 84 -9.44 13.93 -14.69
C GLY A 84 -9.49 14.79 -13.44
N GLN A 85 -9.66 16.10 -13.64
CA GLN A 85 -9.73 17.04 -12.54
C GLN A 85 -11.03 16.84 -11.75
N GLN A 86 -10.91 16.76 -10.44
CA GLN A 86 -12.01 16.52 -9.51
C GLN A 86 -12.13 17.67 -8.49
N PRO A 87 -13.33 17.90 -7.90
CA PRO A 87 -13.57 18.96 -6.92
C PRO A 87 -12.72 18.85 -5.64
N GLY A 88 -12.18 17.68 -5.31
CA GLY A 88 -11.36 17.49 -4.12
C GLY A 88 -12.14 17.15 -2.86
N TRP A 89 -11.61 17.57 -1.70
CA TRP A 89 -12.07 17.18 -0.37
C TRP A 89 -12.67 18.36 0.38
N ASP A 90 -13.84 18.15 0.98
CA ASP A 90 -14.41 19.05 1.99
C ASP A 90 -13.99 18.56 3.41
N VAL A 91 -12.93 19.16 3.91
CA VAL A 91 -12.39 18.85 5.25
C VAL A 91 -13.20 19.48 6.38
N GLY A 92 -14.11 20.43 6.08
CA GLY A 92 -15.01 21.05 7.05
C GLY A 92 -16.05 20.08 7.60
N GLN A 93 -16.25 18.93 6.94
CA GLN A 93 -17.15 17.86 7.36
C GLN A 93 -16.45 16.68 8.06
N THR A 94 -15.28 16.90 8.62
CA THR A 94 -14.54 15.86 9.35
C THR A 94 -15.25 15.46 10.64
N SER A 95 -15.38 14.14 10.87
CA SER A 95 -15.93 13.53 12.08
C SER A 95 -15.27 12.17 12.33
N ASP A 96 -15.63 11.48 13.43
CA ASP A 96 -15.09 10.13 13.68
C ASP A 96 -15.49 9.12 12.60
N GLU A 97 -16.69 9.28 12.01
CA GLU A 97 -17.16 8.45 10.90
C GLU A 97 -16.57 8.88 9.54
N LYS A 98 -16.09 10.12 9.45
CA LYS A 98 -15.52 10.74 8.24
C LYS A 98 -14.16 11.34 8.54
N PRO A 99 -13.15 10.52 8.88
CA PRO A 99 -11.88 11.02 9.41
C PRO A 99 -11.09 11.92 8.46
N TYR A 100 -11.40 11.87 7.18
CA TYR A 100 -10.76 12.67 6.13
C TYR A 100 -11.69 13.75 5.53
N GLY A 101 -12.89 13.95 6.10
CA GLY A 101 -13.92 14.80 5.49
C GLY A 101 -14.70 14.06 4.40
N VAL A 102 -15.25 14.81 3.45
CA VAL A 102 -16.07 14.26 2.37
C VAL A 102 -15.41 14.53 1.02
N TYR A 103 -15.21 13.48 0.24
CA TYR A 103 -14.70 13.61 -1.13
C TYR A 103 -15.83 14.03 -2.09
N GLY A 104 -15.69 15.19 -2.72
CA GLY A 104 -16.69 15.75 -3.61
C GLY A 104 -16.61 15.31 -5.07
N GLY A 105 -15.54 14.56 -5.44
CA GLY A 105 -15.31 14.13 -6.82
C GLY A 105 -15.92 12.77 -7.17
N GLU A 106 -15.80 12.38 -8.44
CA GLU A 106 -16.17 11.05 -8.93
C GLU A 106 -15.08 10.03 -8.58
N THR A 107 -15.48 8.84 -8.18
CA THR A 107 -14.59 7.67 -8.09
C THR A 107 -14.38 7.02 -9.46
N LEU A 108 -13.44 6.07 -9.58
CA LEU A 108 -13.25 5.31 -10.83
C LEU A 108 -14.51 4.56 -11.28
N PHE A 109 -15.37 4.15 -10.34
CA PHE A 109 -16.63 3.46 -10.65
C PHE A 109 -17.70 4.42 -11.17
N GLU A 110 -17.78 5.61 -10.63
CA GLU A 110 -18.71 6.67 -11.03
C GLU A 110 -18.28 7.28 -12.38
N ALA A 111 -17.00 7.62 -12.53
CA ALA A 111 -16.44 8.15 -13.77
C ALA A 111 -16.55 7.16 -14.95
N ALA A 112 -16.52 5.86 -14.71
CA ALA A 112 -16.70 4.87 -15.76
C ALA A 112 -18.10 4.87 -16.39
N LYS A 113 -19.11 5.43 -15.73
CA LYS A 113 -20.45 5.60 -16.28
C LYS A 113 -20.58 6.82 -17.19
N THR A 114 -19.92 7.91 -16.79
CA THR A 114 -20.00 9.20 -17.49
C THR A 114 -19.07 9.26 -18.69
N ARG A 115 -18.01 8.43 -18.66
CA ARG A 115 -17.00 8.37 -19.74
C ARG A 115 -17.13 7.04 -20.47
N ALA A 116 -17.53 7.10 -21.73
CA ALA A 116 -17.58 5.93 -22.60
C ALA A 116 -16.19 5.30 -22.69
N THR A 117 -16.03 4.11 -22.10
CA THR A 117 -14.88 3.27 -22.35
C THR A 117 -15.20 2.31 -23.48
N GLU A 118 -14.26 2.12 -24.41
CA GLU A 118 -14.43 1.30 -25.62
C GLU A 118 -14.89 -0.15 -25.35
N SER A 119 -14.84 -0.61 -24.12
CA SER A 119 -15.10 -2.02 -23.75
C SER A 119 -16.30 -2.23 -22.81
N GLY A 120 -17.13 -1.23 -22.54
CA GLY A 120 -18.26 -1.34 -21.59
C GLY A 120 -17.83 -1.74 -20.18
N GLN A 121 -16.74 -1.21 -19.71
CA GLN A 121 -16.10 -1.59 -18.45
C GLN A 121 -16.85 -1.04 -17.24
N GLN A 122 -16.81 -1.83 -16.16
CA GLN A 122 -17.44 -1.46 -14.88
C GLN A 122 -16.54 -0.62 -13.97
N ALA A 123 -15.28 -0.39 -14.35
CA ALA A 123 -14.33 0.48 -13.67
C ALA A 123 -13.47 1.20 -14.71
N LEU A 124 -13.00 2.42 -14.39
CA LEU A 124 -12.14 3.20 -15.28
C LEU A 124 -10.67 2.77 -15.10
N GLY A 125 -10.01 2.44 -16.21
CA GLY A 125 -8.61 2.05 -16.21
C GLY A 125 -8.02 1.91 -17.60
N TYR A 126 -6.76 1.50 -17.68
CA TYR A 126 -6.03 1.28 -18.93
C TYR A 126 -5.18 0.00 -18.86
N LEU A 127 -4.91 -0.61 -20.01
CA LEU A 127 -3.97 -1.72 -20.10
C LEU A 127 -2.57 -1.17 -20.33
N PRO A 128 -1.61 -1.40 -19.41
CA PRO A 128 -0.25 -0.94 -19.58
C PRO A 128 0.42 -1.60 -20.80
N THR A 129 1.22 -0.82 -21.52
CA THR A 129 2.03 -1.30 -22.64
C THR A 129 3.25 -2.09 -22.17
N GLU A 130 3.85 -2.88 -23.04
CA GLU A 130 5.07 -3.63 -22.74
C GLU A 130 6.22 -2.71 -22.29
N LYS A 131 6.33 -1.53 -22.89
CA LYS A 131 7.38 -0.55 -22.54
C LYS A 131 7.26 -0.04 -21.10
N GLU A 132 6.07 -0.01 -20.53
CA GLU A 132 5.83 0.44 -19.15
C GLU A 132 6.24 -0.63 -18.12
N TRP A 133 6.33 -1.90 -18.54
CA TRP A 133 6.75 -3.02 -17.70
C TRP A 133 8.25 -3.30 -17.76
N ARG A 134 9.09 -2.29 -17.97
CA ARG A 134 10.52 -2.50 -18.18
C ARG A 134 11.28 -2.93 -16.94
N SER A 135 10.99 -2.27 -15.81
CA SER A 135 11.75 -2.53 -14.60
C SER A 135 10.92 -2.21 -13.35
N PRO A 136 10.95 -3.07 -12.35
CA PRO A 136 10.17 -2.86 -11.14
C PRO A 136 10.66 -1.68 -10.25
N ASN A 137 11.89 -1.19 -10.44
CA ASN A 137 12.56 -0.41 -9.40
C ASN A 137 13.50 0.71 -9.86
N PHE A 138 13.59 1.08 -11.12
CA PHE A 138 14.66 1.97 -11.59
C PHE A 138 14.15 3.30 -12.08
N TYR A 139 14.69 4.35 -11.49
CA TYR A 139 14.10 5.63 -11.78
C TYR A 139 14.97 6.83 -11.49
N GLU A 140 16.07 6.66 -10.80
CA GLU A 140 17.04 7.68 -10.49
C GLU A 140 17.68 8.23 -11.76
N ASP A 141 17.95 7.37 -12.71
CA ASP A 141 18.56 7.74 -14.01
C ASP A 141 17.68 8.68 -14.82
N THR A 142 16.36 8.49 -14.77
CA THR A 142 15.41 9.32 -15.52
C THR A 142 15.39 10.74 -14.99
N ALA A 143 15.40 10.90 -13.67
CA ALA A 143 15.46 12.21 -13.03
C ALA A 143 16.79 12.92 -13.33
N PHE A 144 17.87 12.18 -13.28
CA PHE A 144 19.21 12.69 -13.52
C PHE A 144 19.38 13.14 -14.98
N SER A 145 18.96 12.34 -15.92
CA SER A 145 19.06 12.67 -17.34
C SER A 145 18.19 13.86 -17.73
N THR A 146 17.00 13.99 -17.14
CA THR A 146 16.10 15.12 -17.41
C THR A 146 16.66 16.43 -16.86
N ILE A 147 17.28 16.40 -15.70
CA ILE A 147 17.96 17.57 -15.13
C ILE A 147 19.20 17.94 -15.95
N ALA A 148 19.99 16.96 -16.36
CA ALA A 148 21.14 17.16 -17.20
C ALA A 148 20.76 17.75 -18.57
N SER A 149 19.71 17.22 -19.20
CA SER A 149 19.28 17.68 -20.53
C SER A 149 18.64 19.05 -20.53
N SER A 150 17.98 19.46 -19.45
CA SER A 150 17.27 20.74 -19.39
C SER A 150 18.17 21.95 -19.27
N LYS A 151 19.44 21.82 -18.84
CA LYS A 151 20.34 22.95 -18.58
C LYS A 151 21.68 22.92 -19.29
N GLY A 152 22.00 21.91 -20.07
CA GLY A 152 23.19 21.87 -20.95
C GLY A 152 24.55 22.06 -20.25
N LYS A 153 24.63 21.94 -18.92
CA LYS A 153 25.81 22.19 -18.12
C LYS A 153 26.04 21.16 -17.02
N MET A 154 26.27 19.93 -17.41
CA MET A 154 26.85 18.96 -16.50
C MET A 154 28.18 18.42 -17.05
N ALA A 155 29.00 19.32 -17.58
CA ALA A 155 30.27 18.93 -18.16
C ALA A 155 31.37 18.66 -17.12
N ASP A 156 31.22 19.12 -15.90
CA ASP A 156 32.31 19.04 -14.90
C ASP A 156 31.93 18.30 -13.60
N GLY A 157 30.74 17.74 -13.51
CA GLY A 157 30.34 16.92 -12.37
C GLY A 157 30.27 17.63 -11.00
N THR A 158 30.44 18.94 -10.97
CA THR A 158 30.64 19.69 -9.73
C THR A 158 29.41 20.47 -9.25
N MET A 159 28.35 20.57 -10.05
CA MET A 159 27.16 21.32 -9.67
C MET A 159 25.88 20.54 -9.89
N LEU A 160 25.37 19.98 -8.80
CA LEU A 160 23.95 19.64 -8.71
C LEU A 160 23.15 20.96 -8.75
N PRO A 161 22.10 21.06 -9.59
CA PRO A 161 21.28 22.25 -9.62
C PRO A 161 20.71 22.53 -8.23
N GLU A 162 20.70 23.79 -7.83
CA GLU A 162 20.09 24.27 -6.59
C GLU A 162 18.57 24.14 -6.63
N HIS A 163 18.06 22.91 -6.64
CA HIS A 163 16.66 22.66 -6.42
C HIS A 163 16.54 21.62 -5.30
N LYS A 164 15.49 21.73 -4.52
CA LYS A 164 15.18 20.77 -3.49
C LYS A 164 14.75 19.47 -4.15
N ALA A 165 15.72 18.61 -4.48
CA ALA A 165 15.44 17.26 -4.89
C ALA A 165 14.85 16.48 -3.70
N TRP A 166 13.73 15.81 -3.92
CA TRP A 166 13.15 14.93 -2.95
C TRP A 166 12.71 13.63 -3.62
N PHE A 167 12.83 12.56 -2.91
CA PHE A 167 12.30 11.27 -3.30
C PHE A 167 12.00 10.45 -2.04
N PHE A 168 11.21 9.39 -2.22
CA PHE A 168 11.00 8.37 -1.20
C PHE A 168 10.72 7.02 -1.86
N TYR A 169 10.88 5.96 -1.10
CA TYR A 169 10.62 4.61 -1.56
C TYR A 169 9.19 4.19 -1.20
N LEU A 170 8.36 3.93 -2.22
CA LEU A 170 6.99 3.45 -2.06
C LEU A 170 6.94 1.93 -2.24
N GLN A 171 6.63 1.23 -1.18
CA GLN A 171 6.45 -0.22 -1.20
C GLN A 171 5.06 -0.54 -1.71
N ARG A 172 4.94 -1.39 -2.72
CA ARG A 172 3.68 -1.71 -3.36
C ARG A 172 3.40 -3.20 -3.41
N ILE A 173 2.34 -3.61 -2.74
CA ILE A 173 1.70 -4.92 -2.89
C ILE A 173 0.27 -4.73 -3.39
N CYS A 174 -0.48 -5.81 -3.57
CA CYS A 174 -1.93 -5.71 -3.77
C CYS A 174 -2.57 -5.08 -2.52
N ASN A 175 -3.45 -4.11 -2.72
CA ASN A 175 -4.11 -3.40 -1.62
C ASN A 175 -5.25 -4.19 -0.97
N HIS A 176 -5.62 -5.35 -1.50
CA HIS A 176 -6.73 -6.18 -1.02
C HIS A 176 -7.97 -5.36 -0.70
N CYS A 177 -8.33 -4.46 -1.62
CA CYS A 177 -9.34 -3.42 -1.48
C CYS A 177 -10.68 -3.95 -0.95
N THR A 178 -11.39 -3.12 -0.21
CA THR A 178 -12.77 -3.42 0.22
C THR A 178 -13.71 -3.44 -0.97
N TYR A 179 -13.52 -2.52 -1.92
CA TYR A 179 -14.26 -2.43 -3.19
C TYR A 179 -13.30 -2.63 -4.38
N PRO A 180 -12.92 -3.90 -4.70
CA PRO A 180 -11.88 -4.15 -5.69
C PRO A 180 -12.36 -3.85 -7.13
N ALA A 181 -11.71 -2.93 -7.83
CA ALA A 181 -11.99 -2.66 -9.24
C ALA A 181 -11.69 -3.89 -10.13
N CYS A 182 -10.68 -4.69 -9.77
CA CYS A 182 -10.36 -5.93 -10.48
C CYS A 182 -11.47 -6.99 -10.38
N LEU A 183 -12.18 -7.07 -9.24
CA LEU A 183 -13.33 -7.93 -9.04
C LEU A 183 -14.50 -7.42 -9.88
N ALA A 184 -14.78 -6.12 -9.82
CA ALA A 184 -15.84 -5.47 -10.59
C ALA A 184 -15.70 -5.71 -12.10
N ALA A 185 -14.48 -5.73 -12.61
CA ALA A 185 -14.18 -5.87 -14.03
C ALA A 185 -14.07 -7.32 -14.51
N CYS A 186 -14.11 -8.32 -13.63
CA CYS A 186 -13.91 -9.71 -14.03
C CYS A 186 -15.16 -10.31 -14.68
N PRO A 187 -15.19 -10.58 -16.02
CA PRO A 187 -16.37 -11.11 -16.68
C PRO A 187 -16.70 -12.57 -16.28
N ARG A 188 -15.69 -13.28 -15.74
CA ARG A 188 -15.85 -14.68 -15.28
C ARG A 188 -16.13 -14.79 -13.79
N LYS A 189 -16.20 -13.65 -13.05
CA LYS A 189 -16.35 -13.63 -11.59
C LYS A 189 -15.31 -14.52 -10.87
N ALA A 190 -14.13 -14.67 -11.49
CA ALA A 190 -13.04 -15.47 -10.94
C ALA A 190 -12.33 -14.78 -9.77
N ILE A 191 -12.59 -13.49 -9.55
CA ILE A 191 -11.99 -12.73 -8.43
C ILE A 191 -13.02 -12.64 -7.31
N TYR A 192 -12.58 -12.95 -6.10
CA TYR A 192 -13.44 -12.95 -4.92
C TYR A 192 -12.72 -12.43 -3.69
N LYS A 193 -13.48 -12.01 -2.69
CA LYS A 193 -12.98 -11.68 -1.35
C LYS A 193 -13.23 -12.85 -0.43
N ARG A 194 -12.24 -13.25 0.31
CA ARG A 194 -12.38 -14.26 1.35
C ARG A 194 -13.30 -13.74 2.46
N PRO A 195 -14.30 -14.50 2.89
CA PRO A 195 -15.18 -14.08 3.98
C PRO A 195 -14.47 -14.04 5.34
N GLU A 196 -13.38 -14.81 5.51
CA GLU A 196 -12.65 -14.91 6.77
C GLU A 196 -11.84 -13.65 7.08
N ASP A 197 -11.23 -13.03 6.07
CA ASP A 197 -10.21 -12.00 6.26
C ASP A 197 -10.22 -10.87 5.22
N GLY A 198 -11.13 -10.91 4.25
CA GLY A 198 -11.23 -9.90 3.20
C GLY A 198 -10.08 -9.90 2.18
N ILE A 199 -9.17 -10.86 2.24
CA ILE A 199 -8.11 -10.99 1.26
C ILE A 199 -8.72 -11.31 -0.11
N VAL A 200 -8.37 -10.52 -1.11
CA VAL A 200 -8.88 -10.67 -2.48
C VAL A 200 -8.02 -11.68 -3.22
N LEU A 201 -8.64 -12.73 -3.76
CA LEU A 201 -7.97 -13.79 -4.50
C LEU A 201 -8.52 -13.94 -5.93
N ILE A 202 -7.81 -14.72 -6.74
CA ILE A 202 -8.24 -15.12 -8.09
C ILE A 202 -8.35 -16.64 -8.10
N ASP A 203 -9.53 -17.14 -8.36
CA ASP A 203 -9.75 -18.57 -8.62
C ASP A 203 -9.13 -18.92 -9.97
N GLN A 204 -8.04 -19.66 -9.94
CA GLN A 204 -7.27 -20.03 -11.13
C GLN A 204 -8.06 -20.98 -12.04
N SER A 205 -8.99 -21.80 -11.48
CA SER A 205 -9.82 -22.71 -12.24
C SER A 205 -10.88 -21.99 -13.07
N GLN A 206 -11.35 -20.83 -12.60
CA GLN A 206 -12.35 -20.01 -13.28
C GLN A 206 -11.73 -18.93 -14.17
N CYS A 207 -10.48 -18.55 -13.94
CA CYS A 207 -9.80 -17.53 -14.74
C CYS A 207 -9.64 -18.01 -16.20
N ARG A 208 -9.90 -17.12 -17.15
CA ARG A 208 -9.76 -17.37 -18.60
C ARG A 208 -8.90 -16.31 -19.29
N GLY A 209 -8.08 -15.60 -18.53
CA GLY A 209 -7.07 -14.70 -19.06
C GLY A 209 -7.58 -13.46 -19.82
N TYR A 210 -8.79 -12.98 -19.54
CA TYR A 210 -9.33 -11.78 -20.19
C TYR A 210 -8.56 -10.50 -19.86
N ARG A 211 -7.69 -10.53 -18.86
CA ARG A 211 -6.81 -9.40 -18.41
C ARG A 211 -7.53 -8.13 -17.98
N LYS A 212 -8.87 -8.14 -17.90
CA LYS A 212 -9.63 -6.96 -17.42
C LYS A 212 -9.25 -6.54 -16.00
N CYS A 213 -8.83 -7.47 -15.16
CA CYS A 213 -8.32 -7.18 -13.83
C CYS A 213 -6.97 -6.41 -13.86
N VAL A 214 -6.12 -6.67 -14.87
CA VAL A 214 -4.87 -5.91 -15.09
C VAL A 214 -5.19 -4.50 -15.55
N GLU A 215 -6.11 -4.39 -16.50
CA GLU A 215 -6.57 -3.12 -17.08
C GLU A 215 -7.24 -2.22 -16.04
N GLN A 216 -8.17 -2.76 -15.25
CA GLN A 216 -9.03 -1.97 -14.37
C GLN A 216 -8.49 -1.74 -12.96
N CYS A 217 -7.48 -2.51 -12.52
CA CYS A 217 -6.84 -2.24 -11.24
C CYS A 217 -6.11 -0.88 -11.30
N PRO A 218 -6.49 0.12 -10.48
CA PRO A 218 -5.83 1.42 -10.53
C PRO A 218 -4.39 1.34 -10.04
N TYR A 219 -4.07 0.34 -9.24
CA TYR A 219 -2.72 0.09 -8.71
C TYR A 219 -1.90 -0.88 -9.56
N LYS A 220 -2.46 -1.44 -10.65
CA LYS A 220 -1.79 -2.36 -11.58
C LYS A 220 -1.10 -3.55 -10.89
N LYS A 221 -1.75 -4.16 -9.92
CA LYS A 221 -1.18 -5.28 -9.16
C LYS A 221 -1.57 -6.69 -9.64
N PRO A 222 -2.68 -6.93 -10.34
CA PRO A 222 -2.84 -8.17 -11.10
C PRO A 222 -1.87 -8.20 -12.30
N MET A 223 -1.28 -9.37 -12.55
CA MET A 223 -0.36 -9.61 -13.66
C MET A 223 -0.81 -10.86 -14.42
N PHE A 224 -0.53 -10.93 -15.70
CA PHE A 224 -0.95 -12.05 -16.54
C PHE A 224 0.20 -13.03 -16.75
N ASN A 225 -0.06 -14.32 -16.51
CA ASN A 225 0.87 -15.39 -16.77
C ASN A 225 0.59 -15.96 -18.19
N PRO A 226 1.49 -15.83 -19.16
CA PRO A 226 1.30 -16.30 -20.51
C PRO A 226 1.31 -17.84 -20.62
N GLU A 227 2.01 -18.54 -19.74
CA GLU A 227 2.08 -20.02 -19.74
C GLU A 227 0.76 -20.64 -19.27
N THR A 228 0.27 -20.18 -18.11
CA THR A 228 -1.01 -20.68 -17.55
C THR A 228 -2.23 -20.01 -18.18
N ARG A 229 -2.03 -18.91 -18.93
CA ARG A 229 -3.08 -18.06 -19.50
C ARG A 229 -4.08 -17.54 -18.47
N ALA A 230 -3.62 -17.36 -17.23
CA ALA A 230 -4.41 -16.86 -16.14
C ALA A 230 -3.77 -15.62 -15.54
N SER A 231 -4.57 -14.78 -14.86
CA SER A 231 -4.07 -13.67 -14.11
C SER A 231 -3.72 -14.08 -12.68
N GLU A 232 -2.67 -13.49 -12.16
CA GLU A 232 -2.16 -13.75 -10.83
C GLU A 232 -1.92 -12.43 -10.09
N LYS A 233 -1.89 -12.47 -8.77
CA LYS A 233 -1.59 -11.31 -7.92
C LYS A 233 -1.20 -11.74 -6.52
N CYS A 234 -0.66 -10.80 -5.72
CA CYS A 234 -0.39 -11.01 -4.31
C CYS A 234 -1.59 -11.66 -3.60
N ILE A 235 -1.31 -12.71 -2.82
CA ILE A 235 -2.28 -13.46 -2.02
C ILE A 235 -2.22 -13.11 -0.53
N ALA A 236 -1.52 -12.02 -0.15
CA ALA A 236 -1.23 -11.65 1.24
C ALA A 236 -0.62 -12.78 2.08
N CYS A 237 0.05 -13.75 1.45
CA CYS A 237 0.57 -14.97 2.10
C CYS A 237 -0.48 -15.60 3.05
N TYR A 238 -1.76 -15.66 2.64
CA TYR A 238 -2.86 -16.06 3.52
C TYR A 238 -2.63 -17.38 4.27
N PRO A 239 -1.93 -18.41 3.73
CA PRO A 239 -1.65 -19.62 4.50
C PRO A 239 -0.81 -19.33 5.76
N ARG A 240 0.10 -18.35 5.70
CA ARG A 240 0.91 -17.93 6.85
C ARG A 240 0.06 -17.14 7.85
N VAL A 241 -0.79 -16.23 7.34
CA VAL A 241 -1.67 -15.41 8.18
C VAL A 241 -2.69 -16.25 8.94
N GLU A 242 -3.14 -17.36 8.35
CA GLU A 242 -4.03 -18.34 8.99
C GLU A 242 -3.31 -19.30 9.95
N GLY A 243 -2.02 -19.56 9.71
CA GLY A 243 -1.26 -20.61 10.36
C GLY A 243 -1.41 -21.97 9.68
N THR A 244 -1.86 -22.02 8.40
CA THR A 244 -2.00 -23.27 7.63
C THR A 244 -0.79 -23.61 6.79
N ASP A 245 0.17 -22.69 6.65
CA ASP A 245 1.48 -22.95 6.06
C ASP A 245 2.26 -23.92 6.96
N PRO A 246 2.79 -25.05 6.44
CA PRO A 246 3.55 -26.00 7.23
C PRO A 246 4.73 -25.41 8.02
N LEU A 247 5.28 -24.29 7.55
CA LEU A 247 6.38 -23.59 8.23
C LEU A 247 5.94 -22.69 9.40
N THR A 248 4.65 -22.67 9.74
CA THR A 248 4.12 -21.83 10.82
C THR A 248 3.76 -22.60 12.08
N ASP A 249 3.85 -23.93 12.06
CA ASP A 249 3.51 -24.83 13.18
C ASP A 249 2.09 -24.53 13.76
N GLY A 250 1.17 -24.12 12.91
CA GLY A 250 -0.21 -23.78 13.30
C GLY A 250 -0.39 -22.37 13.88
N ASP A 251 0.67 -21.59 14.05
CA ASP A 251 0.60 -20.22 14.54
C ASP A 251 0.44 -19.21 13.40
N PRO A 252 -0.48 -18.22 13.52
CA PRO A 252 -0.55 -17.11 12.57
C PRO A 252 0.74 -16.29 12.54
N MET A 253 1.34 -16.19 11.37
CA MET A 253 2.59 -15.47 11.15
C MET A 253 2.41 -14.31 10.15
N VAL A 254 3.31 -13.35 10.21
CA VAL A 254 3.35 -12.25 9.26
C VAL A 254 3.70 -12.73 7.84
N THR A 255 3.27 -11.95 6.84
CA THR A 255 3.59 -12.21 5.42
C THR A 255 5.09 -12.21 5.18
N ARG A 256 5.56 -12.89 4.12
CA ARG A 256 6.99 -12.96 3.79
C ARG A 256 7.63 -11.59 3.62
N CYS A 257 6.95 -10.65 2.98
CA CYS A 257 7.49 -9.30 2.79
C CYS A 257 7.57 -8.48 4.10
N VAL A 258 6.81 -8.83 5.12
CA VAL A 258 6.94 -8.26 6.48
C VAL A 258 8.09 -8.93 7.21
N SER A 259 8.14 -10.27 7.19
CA SER A 259 9.10 -11.06 7.95
C SER A 259 10.57 -10.77 7.62
N VAL A 260 10.87 -10.36 6.39
CA VAL A 260 12.24 -10.11 5.91
C VAL A 260 12.60 -8.63 5.84
N CYS A 261 11.72 -7.74 6.29
CA CYS A 261 11.93 -6.32 6.13
C CYS A 261 13.08 -5.81 7.01
N VAL A 262 14.22 -5.47 6.39
CA VAL A 262 15.42 -4.99 7.07
C VAL A 262 15.16 -3.68 7.82
N GLY A 263 14.46 -2.73 7.19
CA GLY A 263 14.13 -1.44 7.79
C GLY A 263 13.00 -1.51 8.84
N LYS A 264 12.43 -2.71 9.09
CA LYS A 264 11.30 -2.90 10.03
C LYS A 264 10.19 -1.89 9.81
N ILE A 265 9.80 -1.70 8.53
CA ILE A 265 8.84 -0.66 8.16
C ILE A 265 7.40 -1.14 8.11
N ARG A 266 7.14 -2.43 8.32
CA ARG A 266 5.85 -3.06 8.05
C ARG A 266 5.25 -3.68 9.30
N LEU A 267 3.98 -3.38 9.52
CA LEU A 267 3.14 -4.03 10.52
C LEU A 267 1.85 -4.49 9.83
N GLN A 268 1.26 -5.59 10.28
CA GLN A 268 0.00 -6.11 9.74
C GLN A 268 -0.89 -6.65 10.84
N GLY A 269 -2.17 -6.71 10.58
CA GLY A 269 -3.20 -7.18 11.52
C GLY A 269 -4.60 -6.92 10.98
N TRP A 270 -5.52 -6.57 11.88
CA TRP A 270 -6.95 -6.45 11.63
C TRP A 270 -7.39 -5.01 11.82
N ILE A 271 -7.99 -4.41 10.76
CA ILE A 271 -8.41 -3.00 10.82
C ILE A 271 -9.67 -2.78 11.66
N ASP A 272 -10.55 -3.75 11.69
CA ASP A 272 -11.84 -3.72 12.33
C ASP A 272 -11.83 -4.22 13.79
N ASP A 273 -10.67 -4.67 14.28
CA ASP A 273 -10.50 -5.10 15.67
C ASP A 273 -9.92 -3.94 16.52
N PRO A 274 -10.69 -3.36 17.44
CA PRO A 274 -10.23 -2.23 18.27
C PRO A 274 -9.02 -2.52 19.16
N GLU A 275 -8.73 -3.80 19.45
CA GLU A 275 -7.54 -4.20 20.20
C GLU A 275 -6.29 -4.27 19.32
N SER A 276 -6.45 -4.26 17.98
CA SER A 276 -5.36 -4.38 17.03
C SER A 276 -4.51 -3.11 16.94
N PRO A 277 -3.18 -3.23 16.90
CA PRO A 277 -2.31 -2.08 16.64
C PRO A 277 -2.55 -1.42 15.27
N ILE A 278 -3.07 -2.17 14.30
CA ILE A 278 -3.45 -1.64 12.99
C ILE A 278 -4.66 -0.72 13.10
N HIS A 279 -5.69 -1.13 13.86
CA HIS A 279 -6.85 -0.28 14.14
C HIS A 279 -6.43 1.03 14.80
N TYR A 280 -5.55 0.95 15.79
CA TYR A 280 -5.03 2.14 16.48
C TYR A 280 -4.36 3.12 15.51
N LEU A 281 -3.42 2.64 14.68
CA LEU A 281 -2.67 3.49 13.75
C LEU A 281 -3.57 4.19 12.72
N ILE A 282 -4.66 3.53 12.30
CA ILE A 282 -5.54 4.02 11.23
C ILE A 282 -6.69 4.86 11.79
N HIS A 283 -7.39 4.38 12.81
CA HIS A 283 -8.63 5.00 13.29
C HIS A 283 -8.42 5.93 14.49
N LYS A 284 -7.49 5.62 15.41
CA LYS A 284 -7.24 6.43 16.60
C LYS A 284 -6.13 7.45 16.37
N ALA A 285 -4.91 7.01 16.16
CA ALA A 285 -3.77 7.89 15.91
C ALA A 285 -3.82 8.60 14.55
N ARG A 286 -4.51 8.00 13.55
CA ARG A 286 -4.67 8.53 12.18
C ARG A 286 -3.35 8.89 11.49
N VAL A 287 -2.29 8.14 11.83
CA VAL A 287 -0.95 8.33 11.24
C VAL A 287 -0.74 7.51 9.97
N ALA A 288 -1.57 6.50 9.76
CA ALA A 288 -1.49 5.61 8.60
C ALA A 288 -2.65 5.92 7.63
N LEU A 289 -2.30 6.30 6.40
CA LEU A 289 -3.22 6.81 5.39
C LEU A 289 -3.36 5.86 4.19
N PRO A 290 -4.55 5.79 3.57
CA PRO A 290 -4.77 4.99 2.37
C PRO A 290 -4.08 5.61 1.15
N LEU A 291 -3.70 4.77 0.17
CA LEU A 291 -3.10 5.21 -1.08
C LEU A 291 -4.19 5.53 -2.11
N TYR A 292 -4.24 6.78 -2.59
CA TYR A 292 -5.22 7.28 -3.56
C TYR A 292 -6.68 6.93 -3.17
N PRO A 293 -7.16 7.40 -2.01
CA PRO A 293 -8.52 7.10 -1.55
C PRO A 293 -9.60 7.56 -2.54
N GLN A 294 -9.34 8.63 -3.31
CA GLN A 294 -10.24 9.16 -4.35
C GLN A 294 -10.56 8.15 -5.47
N PHE A 295 -9.77 7.09 -5.63
CA PHE A 295 -10.13 6.02 -6.58
C PHE A 295 -11.38 5.23 -6.16
N GLY A 296 -11.82 5.33 -4.92
CA GLY A 296 -13.04 4.69 -4.41
C GLY A 296 -12.88 3.21 -4.08
N THR A 297 -11.69 2.63 -4.20
CA THR A 297 -11.47 1.20 -3.98
C THR A 297 -11.37 0.80 -2.52
N GLU A 298 -11.26 1.76 -1.59
CA GLU A 298 -11.04 1.55 -0.16
C GLU A 298 -9.89 0.55 0.09
N PRO A 299 -8.63 0.95 -0.20
CA PRO A 299 -7.46 0.10 -0.02
C PRO A 299 -7.21 -0.24 1.45
N ASN A 300 -6.72 -1.47 1.71
CA ASN A 300 -6.40 -1.97 3.04
C ASN A 300 -4.89 -2.03 3.33
N ILE A 301 -4.08 -1.45 2.47
CA ILE A 301 -2.66 -1.17 2.74
C ILE A 301 -2.52 0.32 2.96
N TYR A 302 -2.00 0.69 4.12
CA TYR A 302 -1.88 2.06 4.58
C TYR A 302 -0.43 2.46 4.71
N TYR A 303 -0.18 3.77 4.72
CA TYR A 303 1.17 4.32 4.72
C TYR A 303 1.30 5.42 5.76
N ILE A 304 2.37 5.39 6.55
CA ILE A 304 2.83 6.55 7.30
C ILE A 304 3.66 7.39 6.32
N PRO A 305 3.18 8.60 5.95
CA PRO A 305 3.79 9.39 4.88
C PRO A 305 5.19 9.89 5.23
N PRO A 306 6.04 10.15 4.22
CA PRO A 306 7.38 10.68 4.44
C PRO A 306 7.32 12.16 4.85
N ARG A 307 8.11 12.56 5.86
CA ARG A 307 8.09 13.90 6.42
C ARG A 307 8.76 14.98 5.55
N TRP A 308 9.63 14.59 4.63
CA TRP A 308 10.47 15.48 3.82
C TRP A 308 9.92 15.79 2.43
N THR A 309 8.80 15.22 2.06
CA THR A 309 8.17 15.37 0.74
C THR A 309 7.20 16.56 0.74
N PRO A 310 7.08 17.32 -0.37
CA PRO A 310 6.11 18.41 -0.50
C PRO A 310 4.68 17.97 -0.18
N ARG A 311 3.95 18.82 0.56
CA ARG A 311 2.61 18.51 1.06
C ARG A 311 1.61 18.30 -0.06
N GLU A 312 1.66 19.11 -1.11
CA GLU A 312 0.75 19.04 -2.25
C GLU A 312 0.82 17.67 -2.92
N TYR A 313 2.03 17.13 -3.08
CA TYR A 313 2.22 15.79 -3.64
C TYR A 313 1.65 14.70 -2.72
N LEU A 314 1.88 14.81 -1.43
CA LEU A 314 1.37 13.84 -0.45
C LEU A 314 -0.16 13.91 -0.32
N HIS A 315 -0.76 15.10 -0.37
CA HIS A 315 -2.22 15.27 -0.36
C HIS A 315 -2.87 14.59 -1.56
N GLN A 316 -2.24 14.68 -2.75
CA GLN A 316 -2.71 13.98 -3.94
C GLN A 316 -2.67 12.45 -3.75
N MET A 317 -1.62 11.93 -3.12
CA MET A 317 -1.43 10.48 -2.93
C MET A 317 -2.27 9.90 -1.80
N PHE A 318 -2.37 10.59 -0.67
CA PHE A 318 -2.87 10.04 0.59
C PHE A 318 -4.11 10.78 1.13
N GLY A 319 -4.56 11.81 0.44
CA GLY A 319 -5.70 12.62 0.86
C GLY A 319 -5.37 13.64 1.97
N PRO A 320 -6.40 14.28 2.55
CA PRO A 320 -6.23 15.44 3.43
C PRO A 320 -5.69 15.12 4.82
N GLY A 321 -5.63 13.85 5.22
CA GLY A 321 -5.09 13.44 6.52
C GLY A 321 -3.58 13.61 6.69
N VAL A 322 -2.86 14.02 5.64
CA VAL A 322 -1.38 14.07 5.60
C VAL A 322 -0.77 14.96 6.68
N ASP A 323 -1.32 16.17 6.89
CA ASP A 323 -0.70 17.11 7.83
C ASP A 323 -0.81 16.59 9.26
N HIS A 324 -1.99 16.09 9.65
CA HIS A 324 -2.17 15.44 10.94
C HIS A 324 -1.25 14.23 11.12
N ALA A 325 -1.17 13.35 10.11
CA ALA A 325 -0.36 12.14 10.19
C ALA A 325 1.13 12.45 10.39
N ILE A 326 1.64 13.47 9.70
CA ILE A 326 3.04 13.87 9.82
C ILE A 326 3.31 14.55 11.16
N GLU A 327 2.41 15.39 11.65
CA GLU A 327 2.55 16.06 12.94
C GLU A 327 2.53 15.05 14.09
N ALA A 328 1.54 14.14 14.10
CA ALA A 328 1.44 13.09 15.10
C ALA A 328 2.66 12.14 15.08
N TYR A 329 3.15 11.77 13.89
CA TYR A 329 4.36 10.95 13.75
C TYR A 329 5.63 11.69 14.20
N ALA A 330 5.71 13.02 14.02
CA ALA A 330 6.87 13.81 14.43
C ALA A 330 6.95 14.01 15.96
N LYS A 331 5.80 14.00 16.63
CA LYS A 331 5.67 14.16 18.08
C LYS A 331 4.73 13.10 18.64
N PRO A 332 5.16 11.82 18.63
CA PRO A 332 4.30 10.74 19.08
C PRO A 332 4.02 10.85 20.59
N ASP A 333 2.78 10.56 20.97
CA ASP A 333 2.48 10.28 22.37
C ASP A 333 3.03 8.90 22.78
N GLN A 334 2.90 8.55 24.05
CA GLN A 334 3.45 7.33 24.59
C GLN A 334 2.86 6.06 23.92
N GLU A 335 1.57 6.07 23.61
CA GLU A 335 0.91 4.93 22.96
C GLU A 335 1.40 4.75 21.53
N LEU A 336 1.45 5.83 20.75
CA LEU A 336 1.96 5.80 19.39
C LEU A 336 3.44 5.40 19.34
N LEU A 337 4.27 5.93 20.24
CA LEU A 337 5.67 5.55 20.35
C LEU A 337 5.81 4.05 20.58
N GLY A 338 5.03 3.49 21.51
CA GLY A 338 5.01 2.07 21.76
C GLY A 338 4.57 1.25 20.55
N VAL A 339 3.44 1.60 19.93
CA VAL A 339 2.93 0.87 18.74
C VAL A 339 3.93 0.92 17.58
N LEU A 340 4.68 2.01 17.41
CA LEU A 340 5.74 2.10 16.41
C LEU A 340 6.93 1.14 16.69
N GLN A 341 7.13 0.68 17.94
CA GLN A 341 8.13 -0.35 18.26
C GLN A 341 7.70 -1.76 17.85
N LEU A 342 6.40 -2.01 17.66
CA LEU A 342 5.91 -3.32 17.17
C LEU A 342 6.31 -3.62 15.72
N PHE A 343 6.69 -2.61 14.94
CA PHE A 343 7.10 -2.79 13.56
C PHE A 343 8.35 -3.69 13.46
N GLY A 344 8.17 -4.90 12.88
CA GLY A 344 9.25 -5.87 12.70
C GLY A 344 9.84 -6.43 14.01
N SER A 345 9.13 -6.30 15.12
CA SER A 345 9.57 -6.82 16.43
C SER A 345 9.35 -8.33 16.56
N THR A 346 8.42 -8.91 15.80
CA THR A 346 8.09 -10.33 15.86
C THR A 346 7.75 -10.89 14.48
N GLN A 347 7.90 -12.21 14.32
CA GLN A 347 7.45 -12.95 13.14
C GLN A 347 6.00 -13.43 13.25
N ARG A 348 5.42 -13.39 14.45
CA ARG A 348 4.03 -13.75 14.72
C ARG A 348 3.11 -12.58 14.47
N LEU A 349 1.85 -12.86 14.12
CA LEU A 349 0.83 -11.83 13.93
C LEU A 349 0.38 -11.30 15.31
N VAL A 350 0.51 -9.99 15.51
CA VAL A 350 0.04 -9.31 16.74
C VAL A 350 -1.45 -9.06 16.61
N TYR A 351 -2.25 -9.62 17.53
CA TYR A 351 -3.70 -9.45 17.57
C TYR A 351 -4.13 -8.30 18.49
N SER A 352 -3.47 -8.18 19.64
CA SER A 352 -3.71 -7.08 20.58
C SER A 352 -2.40 -6.65 21.23
N TYR A 353 -2.43 -5.50 21.89
CA TYR A 353 -1.28 -4.96 22.60
C TYR A 353 -1.68 -4.29 23.90
N ARG A 354 -0.71 -4.10 24.77
CA ARG A 354 -0.82 -3.29 25.97
C ARG A 354 0.41 -2.41 26.10
N VAL A 355 0.20 -1.14 26.37
CA VAL A 355 1.26 -0.21 26.76
C VAL A 355 1.45 -0.30 28.25
N GLU A 356 2.66 -0.63 28.67
CA GLU A 356 3.13 -0.58 30.06
C GLU A 356 4.00 0.66 30.22
N LYS A 357 4.50 0.94 31.43
CA LYS A 357 5.18 2.20 31.73
C LYS A 357 6.28 2.57 30.75
N ASP A 358 7.18 1.61 30.44
CA ASP A 358 8.38 1.84 29.63
C ASP A 358 8.51 0.80 28.49
N GLU A 359 7.45 0.05 28.19
CA GLU A 359 7.45 -0.99 27.20
C GLU A 359 6.07 -1.25 26.59
N ILE A 360 6.05 -1.90 25.42
CA ILE A 360 4.83 -2.42 24.81
C ILE A 360 4.89 -3.94 24.73
N VAL A 361 3.75 -4.56 25.04
CA VAL A 361 3.57 -6.01 24.99
C VAL A 361 2.58 -6.34 23.89
N GLY A 362 2.96 -7.22 22.97
CA GLY A 362 2.08 -7.73 21.92
C GLY A 362 1.61 -9.16 22.22
N TYR A 363 0.34 -9.42 21.92
CA TYR A 363 -0.33 -10.68 22.17
C TYR A 363 -0.75 -11.37 20.88
N GLY A 364 -0.67 -12.70 20.87
CA GLY A 364 -1.09 -13.56 19.78
C GLY A 364 -2.60 -13.86 19.81
N LYS A 365 -3.04 -14.70 18.86
CA LYS A 365 -4.45 -15.11 18.70
C LYS A 365 -5.07 -15.73 19.97
N LYS A 366 -4.28 -16.44 20.77
CA LYS A 366 -4.71 -17.08 22.03
C LYS A 366 -4.47 -16.20 23.25
N LYS A 367 -4.28 -14.89 23.08
CA LYS A 367 -3.93 -13.92 24.12
C LYS A 367 -2.64 -14.23 24.90
N GLN A 368 -1.77 -15.07 24.34
CA GLN A 368 -0.42 -15.29 24.87
C GLN A 368 0.50 -14.13 24.50
N GLU A 369 1.39 -13.74 25.40
CA GLU A 369 2.45 -12.80 25.08
C GLU A 369 3.37 -13.39 23.98
N ILE A 370 3.64 -12.64 22.92
CA ILE A 370 4.48 -13.04 21.80
C ILE A 370 5.66 -12.11 21.57
N VAL A 371 5.58 -10.91 22.10
CA VAL A 371 6.66 -9.92 22.00
C VAL A 371 6.53 -8.88 23.11
N ARG A 372 7.67 -8.43 23.62
CA ARG A 372 7.82 -7.34 24.57
C ARG A 372 8.96 -6.44 24.09
N VAL A 373 8.70 -5.16 23.96
CA VAL A 373 9.65 -4.21 23.37
C VAL A 373 9.71 -2.97 24.26
N PRO A 374 10.89 -2.59 24.75
CA PRO A 374 11.06 -1.33 25.50
C PRO A 374 10.87 -0.10 24.58
N PHE A 375 10.47 1.03 25.15
CA PHE A 375 10.36 2.31 24.45
C PHE A 375 11.70 2.98 24.20
N GLU A 376 12.79 2.38 24.55
CA GLU A 376 14.11 2.92 24.28
C GLU A 376 14.26 3.22 22.80
N ASP A 377 14.29 4.50 22.52
CA ASP A 377 14.74 4.97 21.20
C ASP A 377 16.18 4.48 21.04
N PRO A 378 16.51 3.73 19.99
CA PRO A 378 17.90 3.40 19.76
C PRO A 378 18.64 4.72 19.53
N VAL A 379 19.35 5.17 20.56
CA VAL A 379 20.17 6.38 20.48
C VAL A 379 21.27 6.09 19.48
N ILE A 380 21.07 6.51 18.25
CA ILE A 380 22.13 6.55 17.25
C ILE A 380 23.03 7.73 17.64
N ILE A 381 23.95 7.48 18.53
CA ILE A 381 25.04 8.41 18.81
C ILE A 381 25.94 8.36 17.57
N ARG A 382 25.87 9.37 16.73
CA ARG A 382 26.92 9.63 15.74
C ARG A 382 28.14 10.12 16.52
N PRO A 383 29.24 9.38 16.54
CA PRO A 383 30.49 9.90 17.10
C PRO A 383 30.94 11.08 16.22
N GLU A 384 30.91 12.29 16.74
CA GLU A 384 31.38 13.46 16.01
C GLU A 384 32.82 13.34 15.46
N LYS A 385 33.64 12.52 16.11
CA LYS A 385 35.06 12.28 15.78
C LYS A 385 35.30 11.17 14.72
N HIS A 386 34.27 10.46 14.29
CA HIS A 386 34.40 9.34 13.35
C HIS A 386 33.46 9.47 12.15
N MET A 387 33.09 10.67 11.81
CA MET A 387 32.49 10.89 10.50
C MET A 387 33.51 10.48 9.44
N ASN A 388 33.12 9.59 8.54
CA ASN A 388 33.90 9.30 7.34
C ASN A 388 34.12 10.63 6.61
N VAL A 389 35.23 11.24 6.89
CA VAL A 389 35.77 12.32 6.07
C VAL A 389 36.66 11.62 5.06
N THR A 390 36.09 11.31 3.91
CA THR A 390 36.90 10.96 2.72
C THR A 390 37.23 12.23 1.99
#